data_03f604d72d519e04460f002e67d9f63a
#
_entry.id   03f604d72d519e04460f002e67d9f63a
#
_cell.length_a   1.000
_cell.length_b   1.000
_cell.length_c   1.000
_cell.angle_alpha   90.00
_cell.angle_beta   90.00
_cell.angle_gamma   90.00
#
_symmetry.space_group_name_H-M   'P 1'
#
loop_
_entity.id
_entity.type
_entity.pdbx_description
1 polymer ?
#
loop_
_entity_poly.entity_id
_entity_poly.type
_entity_poly.pdbx_seq_one_letter_code
_entity_poly.pdbx_strand_id
1 'polypeptide(L)'
;MKSSAVLINTARGPIVNESDLAEALRGGIIAGAAVDVLDREPPMADCPLLADDLVKGERPRLLITPHIAWQSVTARHRLLDVSVANLAAFIAGSPQNRVN
;
A
#
# COMPACT_ATOMS: atom_id res chain seq x y z
N MET A 1 17.51 -5.55 0.50
CA MET A 1 17.40 -4.14 0.98
C MET A 1 18.43 -3.94 2.10
N LYS A 2 18.73 -2.68 2.49
CA LYS A 2 19.53 -2.42 3.70
C LYS A 2 18.73 -2.80 4.94
N SER A 3 19.41 -3.23 6.02
CA SER A 3 18.73 -3.56 7.30
C SER A 3 18.05 -2.33 7.96
N SER A 4 18.46 -1.12 7.59
CA SER A 4 17.82 0.14 8.02
C SER A 4 16.66 0.59 7.12
N ALA A 5 16.33 -0.17 6.07
CA ALA A 5 15.27 0.23 5.15
C ALA A 5 13.88 0.04 5.77
N VAL A 6 12.97 0.92 5.38
CA VAL A 6 11.52 0.80 5.65
C VAL A 6 10.81 0.58 4.31
N LEU A 7 9.94 -0.43 4.25
CA LEU A 7 9.09 -0.70 3.10
C LEU A 7 7.76 0.04 3.28
N ILE A 8 7.30 0.75 2.25
CA ILE A 8 5.99 1.41 2.26
C ILE A 8 5.20 0.96 1.03
N ASN A 9 4.01 0.40 1.25
CA ASN A 9 3.09 0.00 0.17
C ASN A 9 1.72 0.69 0.33
N THR A 10 1.46 1.67 -0.51
CA THR A 10 0.17 2.36 -0.62
C THR A 10 -0.47 2.14 -2.00
N ALA A 11 -0.01 1.16 -2.74
CA ALA A 11 -0.44 0.90 -4.11
C ALA A 11 -1.45 -0.25 -4.20
N ARG A 12 -0.98 -1.51 -4.08
CA ARG A 12 -1.82 -2.71 -4.09
C ARG A 12 -1.16 -3.82 -3.26
N GLY A 13 -1.98 -4.59 -2.53
CA GLY A 13 -1.53 -5.70 -1.69
C GLY A 13 -0.64 -6.70 -2.42
N PRO A 14 -1.07 -7.29 -3.55
CA PRO A 14 -0.32 -8.31 -4.27
C PRO A 14 1.06 -7.91 -4.80
N ILE A 15 1.46 -6.65 -4.65
CA ILE A 15 2.83 -6.21 -5.00
C ILE A 15 3.87 -6.77 -4.02
N VAL A 16 3.45 -7.06 -2.79
CA VAL A 16 4.31 -7.55 -1.71
C VAL A 16 3.76 -8.87 -1.20
N ASN A 17 4.58 -9.92 -1.18
CA ASN A 17 4.21 -11.16 -0.50
C ASN A 17 4.15 -10.93 1.01
N GLU A 18 2.96 -11.10 1.59
CA GLU A 18 2.71 -10.81 3.01
C GLU A 18 3.48 -11.74 3.96
N SER A 19 3.63 -13.01 3.59
CA SER A 19 4.38 -13.98 4.39
C SER A 19 5.87 -13.65 4.42
N ASP A 20 6.45 -13.36 3.24
CA ASP A 20 7.87 -12.98 3.13
C ASP A 20 8.15 -11.66 3.87
N LEU A 21 7.21 -10.71 3.82
CA LEU A 21 7.33 -9.45 4.56
C LEU A 21 7.29 -9.69 6.06
N ALA A 22 6.37 -10.53 6.55
CA ALA A 22 6.28 -10.87 7.96
C ALA A 22 7.57 -11.55 8.47
N GLU A 23 8.14 -12.48 7.70
CA GLU A 23 9.40 -13.12 8.02
C GLU A 23 10.57 -12.13 8.03
N ALA A 24 10.64 -11.23 7.04
CA ALA A 24 11.68 -10.20 6.97
C ALA A 24 11.64 -9.25 8.17
N LEU A 25 10.45 -8.90 8.64
CA LEU A 25 10.27 -8.05 9.82
C LEU A 25 10.69 -8.79 11.10
N ARG A 26 10.26 -10.04 11.27
CA ARG A 26 10.66 -10.88 12.44
C ARG A 26 12.17 -11.10 12.48
N GLY A 27 12.76 -11.42 11.33
CA GLY A 27 14.20 -11.65 11.18
C GLY A 27 15.05 -10.38 11.25
N GLY A 28 14.44 -9.17 11.29
CA GLY A 28 15.18 -7.91 11.29
C GLY A 28 15.95 -7.65 9.98
N ILE A 29 15.54 -8.26 8.88
CA ILE A 29 16.14 -8.07 7.55
C ILE A 29 15.92 -6.65 7.06
N ILE A 30 14.78 -6.04 7.44
CA ILE A 30 14.48 -4.62 7.25
C ILE A 30 14.06 -3.99 8.59
N ALA A 31 14.17 -2.67 8.68
CA ALA A 31 13.86 -1.95 9.92
C ALA A 31 12.36 -1.93 10.25
N GLY A 32 11.51 -1.87 9.22
CA GLY A 32 10.07 -1.79 9.41
C GLY A 32 9.31 -1.75 8.10
N ALA A 33 7.98 -1.76 8.20
CA ALA A 33 7.10 -1.56 7.06
C ALA A 33 5.85 -0.73 7.43
N ALA A 34 5.27 -0.06 6.43
CA ALA A 34 3.96 0.56 6.50
C ALA A 34 3.15 0.11 5.27
N VAL A 35 2.00 -0.49 5.49
CA VAL A 35 1.13 -0.98 4.41
C VAL A 35 -0.28 -0.41 4.57
N ASP A 36 -0.78 0.20 3.51
CA ASP A 36 -2.15 0.71 3.45
C ASP A 36 -3.08 -0.28 2.73
N VAL A 37 -2.49 -1.29 2.10
CA VAL A 37 -3.18 -2.27 1.25
C VAL A 37 -2.72 -3.68 1.58
N LEU A 38 -3.65 -4.63 1.57
CA LEU A 38 -3.40 -6.05 1.82
C LEU A 38 -3.80 -6.88 0.60
N ASP A 39 -3.28 -8.09 0.50
CA ASP A 39 -3.58 -9.01 -0.60
C ASP A 39 -5.08 -9.29 -0.67
N ARG A 40 -5.71 -9.44 0.49
CA ARG A 40 -7.16 -9.57 0.62
C ARG A 40 -7.73 -8.49 1.54
N GLU A 41 -8.74 -7.78 1.07
CA GLU A 41 -9.44 -6.72 1.81
C GLU A 41 -10.97 -6.98 1.82
N PRO A 42 -11.60 -7.11 3.00
CA PRO A 42 -10.98 -7.10 4.33
C PRO A 42 -10.11 -8.33 4.57
N PRO A 43 -9.03 -8.19 5.40
CA PRO A 43 -8.13 -9.29 5.68
C PRO A 43 -8.81 -10.40 6.47
N MET A 44 -8.35 -11.62 6.29
CA MET A 44 -8.77 -12.75 7.11
C MET A 44 -7.95 -12.83 8.41
N ALA A 45 -8.47 -13.58 9.38
CA ALA A 45 -7.82 -13.71 10.69
C ALA A 45 -6.43 -14.39 10.64
N ASP A 46 -6.15 -15.13 9.58
CA ASP A 46 -4.87 -15.80 9.33
C ASP A 46 -3.87 -14.96 8.51
N CYS A 47 -4.19 -13.70 8.21
CA CYS A 47 -3.27 -12.79 7.53
C CYS A 47 -1.95 -12.67 8.31
N PRO A 48 -0.80 -13.02 7.69
CA PRO A 48 0.50 -13.06 8.39
C PRO A 48 0.91 -11.71 8.98
N LEU A 49 0.46 -10.61 8.39
CA LEU A 49 0.77 -9.24 8.81
C LEU A 49 -0.06 -8.78 10.02
N LEU A 50 -1.16 -9.44 10.33
CA LEU A 50 -1.99 -9.11 11.50
C LEU A 50 -1.51 -9.79 12.80
N ALA A 51 -0.43 -10.54 12.75
CA ALA A 51 0.12 -11.19 13.92
C ALA A 51 0.54 -10.16 14.98
N ASP A 52 0.17 -10.42 16.24
CA ASP A 52 0.35 -9.49 17.36
C ASP A 52 1.81 -9.10 17.61
N ASP A 53 2.75 -10.00 17.34
CA ASP A 53 4.19 -9.74 17.45
C ASP A 53 4.69 -8.64 16.50
N LEU A 54 4.02 -8.44 15.37
CA LEU A 54 4.38 -7.41 14.39
C LEU A 54 3.73 -6.06 14.68
N VAL A 55 2.48 -6.06 15.15
CA VAL A 55 1.66 -4.84 15.26
C VAL A 55 1.52 -4.30 16.70
N LYS A 56 1.68 -5.15 17.72
CA LYS A 56 1.42 -4.80 19.13
C LYS A 56 2.62 -5.00 20.07
N GLY A 57 3.74 -5.53 19.60
CA GLY A 57 4.92 -5.80 20.43
C GLY A 57 5.53 -4.54 21.06
N GLU A 58 6.48 -4.69 21.97
CA GLU A 58 7.19 -3.55 22.60
C GLU A 58 7.87 -2.61 21.58
N ARG A 59 8.20 -3.12 20.40
CA ARG A 59 8.77 -2.37 19.28
C ARG A 59 8.06 -2.79 18.00
N PRO A 60 6.83 -2.30 17.76
CA PRO A 60 6.11 -2.64 16.54
C PRO A 60 6.90 -2.19 15.32
N ARG A 61 7.12 -3.10 14.39
CA ARG A 61 7.86 -2.83 13.14
C ARG A 61 6.94 -2.68 11.94
N LEU A 62 5.64 -2.84 12.14
CA LEU A 62 4.63 -2.80 11.11
C LEU A 62 3.51 -1.84 11.47
N LEU A 63 3.21 -0.92 10.56
CA LEU A 63 2.02 -0.08 10.58
C LEU A 63 1.09 -0.54 9.47
N ILE A 64 -0.17 -0.80 9.80
CA ILE A 64 -1.22 -1.12 8.84
C ILE A 64 -2.29 -0.04 8.91
N THR A 65 -2.72 0.46 7.77
CA THR A 65 -3.85 1.38 7.64
C THR A 65 -4.91 0.79 6.70
N PRO A 66 -6.21 1.09 6.89
CA PRO A 66 -7.29 0.39 6.19
C PRO A 66 -7.61 1.02 4.82
N HIS A 67 -6.64 1.02 3.91
CA HIS A 67 -6.75 1.51 2.53
C HIS A 67 -7.26 2.96 2.46
N ILE A 68 -6.63 3.85 3.23
CA ILE A 68 -7.03 5.25 3.40
C ILE A 68 -5.99 6.27 2.90
N ALA A 69 -4.86 5.82 2.35
CA ALA A 69 -3.79 6.72 1.89
C ALA A 69 -4.25 7.70 0.78
N TRP A 70 -5.30 7.35 0.04
CA TRP A 70 -5.92 8.18 -1.01
C TRP A 70 -6.93 9.20 -0.47
N GLN A 71 -7.34 9.15 0.80
CA GLN A 71 -8.50 9.88 1.33
C GLN A 71 -8.25 11.35 1.63
N SER A 72 -7.02 11.86 1.51
CA SER A 72 -6.79 13.29 1.71
C SER A 72 -7.60 14.12 0.68
N VAL A 73 -8.08 15.29 1.07
CA VAL A 73 -8.85 16.19 0.21
C VAL A 73 -8.08 16.47 -1.09
N THR A 74 -6.80 16.78 -0.97
CA THR A 74 -5.93 17.07 -2.14
C THR A 74 -5.78 15.86 -3.06
N ALA A 75 -5.61 14.64 -2.52
CA ALA A 75 -5.47 13.43 -3.33
C ALA A 75 -6.76 13.13 -4.10
N ARG A 76 -7.91 13.30 -3.45
CA ARG A 76 -9.23 13.11 -4.08
C ARG A 76 -9.50 14.11 -5.19
N HIS A 77 -9.20 15.39 -4.97
CA HIS A 77 -9.35 16.42 -6.02
C HIS A 77 -8.46 16.10 -7.22
N ARG A 78 -7.18 15.78 -6.97
CA ARG A 78 -6.24 15.41 -8.05
C ARG A 78 -6.72 14.19 -8.85
N LEU A 79 -7.28 13.19 -8.19
CA LEU A 79 -7.84 12.02 -8.87
C LEU A 79 -8.99 12.41 -9.79
N LEU A 80 -9.91 13.24 -9.32
CA LEU A 80 -11.04 13.75 -10.13
C LEU A 80 -10.56 14.58 -11.30
N ASP A 81 -9.64 15.52 -11.08
CA ASP A 81 -9.10 16.41 -12.13
C ASP A 81 -8.45 15.59 -13.25
N VAL A 82 -7.62 14.59 -12.90
CA VAL A 82 -6.98 13.70 -13.87
C VAL A 82 -8.01 12.86 -14.61
N SER A 83 -9.03 12.36 -13.92
CA SER A 83 -10.09 11.54 -14.54
C SER A 83 -10.91 12.35 -15.55
N VAL A 84 -11.30 13.59 -15.19
CA VAL A 84 -12.01 14.51 -16.08
C VAL A 84 -11.15 14.89 -17.29
N ALA A 85 -9.87 15.20 -17.07
CA ALA A 85 -8.94 15.52 -18.14
C ALA A 85 -8.74 14.35 -19.12
N ASN A 86 -8.64 13.11 -18.61
CA ASN A 86 -8.53 11.91 -19.44
C ASN A 86 -9.78 11.70 -20.30
N LEU A 87 -10.96 11.87 -19.71
CA LEU A 87 -12.23 11.75 -20.44
C LEU A 87 -12.36 12.83 -21.54
N ALA A 88 -12.05 14.07 -21.22
CA ALA A 88 -12.08 15.17 -22.18
C ALA A 88 -11.10 14.93 -23.35
N ALA A 89 -9.89 14.47 -23.04
CA ALA A 89 -8.88 14.14 -24.05
C ALA A 89 -9.32 12.97 -24.94
N PHE A 90 -9.97 11.96 -24.38
CA PHE A 90 -10.54 10.84 -25.13
C PHE A 90 -11.64 11.32 -26.10
N ILE A 91 -12.58 12.12 -25.62
CA ILE A 91 -13.66 12.69 -26.46
C ILE A 91 -13.09 13.58 -27.59
N ALA A 92 -12.01 14.32 -27.32
CA ALA A 92 -11.33 15.14 -28.29
C ALA A 92 -10.47 14.36 -29.31
N GLY A 93 -10.43 13.02 -29.24
CA GLY A 93 -9.64 12.18 -30.13
C GLY A 93 -8.12 12.19 -29.81
N SER A 94 -7.70 12.75 -28.69
CA SER A 94 -6.30 12.86 -28.27
C SER A 94 -6.10 12.24 -26.87
N PRO A 95 -6.32 10.93 -26.70
CA PRO A 95 -6.28 10.27 -25.40
C PRO A 95 -4.89 10.38 -24.77
N GLN A 96 -4.86 10.65 -23.45
CA GLN A 96 -3.64 10.76 -22.64
C GLN A 96 -3.62 9.70 -21.53
N ASN A 97 -2.46 9.52 -20.89
CA ASN A 97 -2.24 8.55 -19.79
C ASN A 97 -2.64 7.11 -20.16
N ARG A 98 -2.39 6.71 -21.40
CA ARG A 98 -2.66 5.33 -21.87
C ARG A 98 -1.68 4.35 -21.22
N VAL A 99 -2.17 3.17 -20.82
CA VAL A 99 -1.39 2.14 -20.11
C VAL A 99 -1.01 0.95 -21.00
N ASN A 100 -1.33 1.00 -22.29
CA ASN A 100 -1.05 -0.07 -23.28
C ASN A 100 -0.76 0.53 -24.66
#